data_032f4db3d16f4950fcf524d6d79d99ec
#
_entry.id   032f4db3d16f4950fcf524d6d79d99ec
#
_cell.length_a   1.000
_cell.length_b   1.000
_cell.length_c   1.000
_cell.angle_alpha   90.00
_cell.angle_beta   90.00
_cell.angle_gamma   90.00
#
_symmetry.space_group_name_H-M   'P 1'
#
loop_
_entity.id
_entity.type
_entity.pdbx_description
1 polymer ?
#
loop_
_entity_poly.entity_id
_entity_poly.type
_entity_poly.pdbx_seq_one_letter_code
_entity_poly.pdbx_strand_id
1 'polypeptide(L)'
;LGLGSSPVSLFELTRAYAIFASSGKLVVPKYIRSVHDRDNELLLSSVVLRNNLETQVQDSSETQTNVKKADGDQILEESEAFLASHLIQGVVSHPRGTGRRAKKLKRPIGGKTGTTNEQGDAWFVGYSPNLVTGVWVGFDSKIGLGRGETGGRAALPIWLEYMESALQNHPVLEFPVPEGIFFA
;
A
#
# COMPACT_ATOMS: atom_id res chain seq x y z
N LEU A 1 2.32 -20.73 4.54
CA LEU A 1 1.46 -19.56 4.26
C LEU A 1 1.92 -18.32 5.01
N GLY A 2 2.21 -18.39 6.31
CA GLY A 2 2.59 -17.23 7.15
C GLY A 2 3.84 -16.46 6.71
N LEU A 3 4.71 -17.05 5.90
CA LEU A 3 5.90 -16.40 5.34
C LEU A 3 5.72 -15.93 3.89
N GLY A 4 4.53 -16.11 3.33
CA GLY A 4 4.21 -15.74 1.97
C GLY A 4 4.72 -16.77 0.95
N SER A 5 3.83 -17.56 0.41
CA SER A 5 4.15 -18.58 -0.59
C SER A 5 3.31 -18.45 -1.87
N SER A 6 2.32 -17.56 -1.86
CA SER A 6 1.48 -17.31 -3.03
C SER A 6 2.07 -16.23 -3.91
N PRO A 7 2.02 -16.36 -5.23
CA PRO A 7 2.38 -15.29 -6.14
C PRO A 7 1.41 -14.12 -5.97
N VAL A 8 1.94 -12.91 -5.90
CA VAL A 8 1.18 -11.66 -5.82
C VAL A 8 1.85 -10.62 -6.70
N SER A 9 1.06 -9.74 -7.31
CA SER A 9 1.60 -8.61 -8.03
C SER A 9 2.01 -7.48 -7.06
N LEU A 10 2.90 -6.61 -7.52
CA LEU A 10 3.29 -5.41 -6.77
C LEU A 10 2.07 -4.54 -6.44
N PHE A 11 1.14 -4.45 -7.38
CA PHE A 11 -0.11 -3.70 -7.23
C PHE A 11 -0.99 -4.27 -6.09
N GLU A 12 -1.26 -5.57 -6.10
CA GLU A 12 -2.09 -6.23 -5.08
C GLU A 12 -1.47 -6.09 -3.70
N LEU A 13 -0.16 -6.31 -3.59
CA LEU A 13 0.53 -6.19 -2.31
C LEU A 13 0.52 -4.75 -1.80
N THR A 14 0.80 -3.76 -2.66
CA THR A 14 0.77 -2.34 -2.27
C THR A 14 -0.63 -1.92 -1.83
N ARG A 15 -1.67 -2.40 -2.52
CA ARG A 15 -3.07 -2.15 -2.17
C ARG A 15 -3.45 -2.80 -0.83
N ALA A 16 -2.96 -4.00 -0.54
CA ALA A 16 -3.18 -4.63 0.75
C ALA A 16 -2.58 -3.81 1.91
N TYR A 17 -1.40 -3.24 1.72
CA TYR A 17 -0.78 -2.36 2.72
C TYR A 17 -1.51 -1.01 2.86
N ALA A 18 -2.21 -0.56 1.82
CA ALA A 18 -3.02 0.66 1.90
C ALA A 18 -4.15 0.55 2.95
N ILE A 19 -4.64 -0.65 3.24
CA ILE A 19 -5.66 -0.88 4.29
C ILE A 19 -5.13 -0.44 5.67
N PHE A 20 -3.86 -0.71 5.97
CA PHE A 20 -3.25 -0.29 7.23
C PHE A 20 -3.05 1.23 7.29
N ALA A 21 -2.66 1.86 6.19
CA ALA A 21 -2.49 3.30 6.10
C ALA A 21 -3.82 4.07 6.20
N SER A 22 -4.93 3.44 5.78
CA SER A 22 -6.29 4.02 5.75
C SER A 22 -7.17 3.59 6.93
N SER A 23 -6.58 3.20 8.06
CA SER A 23 -7.31 2.77 9.27
C SER A 23 -8.30 1.63 9.01
N GLY A 24 -7.88 0.64 8.22
CA GLY A 24 -8.68 -0.56 7.94
C GLY A 24 -9.64 -0.44 6.74
N LYS A 25 -9.66 0.70 6.05
CA LYS A 25 -10.55 0.93 4.91
C LYS A 25 -9.94 0.41 3.61
N LEU A 26 -10.80 -0.11 2.73
CA LEU A 26 -10.41 -0.50 1.38
C LEU A 26 -10.09 0.73 0.54
N VAL A 27 -8.96 0.69 -0.13
CA VAL A 27 -8.60 1.69 -1.15
C VAL A 27 -8.81 1.09 -2.53
N VAL A 28 -9.71 1.69 -3.30
CA VAL A 28 -9.92 1.34 -4.70
C VAL A 28 -9.15 2.30 -5.58
N PRO A 29 -8.14 1.84 -6.32
CA PRO A 29 -7.31 2.70 -7.17
C PRO A 29 -8.12 3.35 -8.29
N LYS A 30 -7.89 4.63 -8.50
CA LYS A 30 -8.48 5.43 -9.57
C LYS A 30 -7.38 5.86 -10.53
N TYR A 31 -7.41 5.33 -11.75
CA TYR A 31 -6.39 5.62 -12.76
C TYR A 31 -6.70 6.87 -13.57
N ILE A 32 -7.98 7.23 -13.71
CA ILE A 32 -8.45 8.39 -14.46
C ILE A 32 -9.29 9.24 -13.52
N ARG A 33 -8.90 10.50 -13.34
CA ARG A 33 -9.66 11.48 -12.54
C ARG A 33 -10.73 12.17 -13.37
N SER A 34 -10.32 12.63 -14.56
CA SER A 34 -11.20 13.33 -15.50
C SER A 34 -10.67 13.16 -16.92
N VAL A 35 -11.56 13.26 -17.85
CA VAL A 35 -11.26 13.37 -19.28
C VAL A 35 -11.85 14.70 -19.76
N HIS A 36 -11.03 15.49 -20.43
CA HIS A 36 -11.42 16.76 -21.02
C HIS A 36 -11.25 16.69 -22.53
N ASP A 37 -12.05 17.43 -23.27
CA ASP A 37 -11.85 17.62 -24.69
C ASP A 37 -10.73 18.64 -24.99
N ARG A 38 -10.53 18.95 -26.29
CA ARG A 38 -9.54 19.91 -26.74
C ARG A 38 -9.83 21.36 -26.31
N ASP A 39 -11.08 21.66 -25.96
CA ASP A 39 -11.54 22.98 -25.50
C ASP A 39 -11.56 23.06 -23.97
N ASN A 40 -10.97 22.04 -23.29
CA ASN A 40 -10.91 21.87 -21.82
C ASN A 40 -12.29 21.68 -21.16
N GLU A 41 -13.31 21.29 -21.93
CA GLU A 41 -14.62 20.90 -21.42
C GLU A 41 -14.55 19.52 -20.78
N LEU A 42 -15.18 19.35 -19.63
CA LEU A 42 -15.17 18.08 -18.87
C LEU A 42 -16.08 17.05 -19.55
N LEU A 43 -15.50 16.05 -20.19
CA LEU A 43 -16.24 14.95 -20.80
C LEU A 43 -16.61 13.85 -19.80
N LEU A 44 -15.71 13.56 -18.85
CA LEU A 44 -15.88 12.47 -17.91
C LEU A 44 -15.17 12.78 -16.59
N SER A 45 -15.82 12.48 -15.48
CA SER A 45 -15.18 12.51 -14.16
C SER A 45 -15.22 11.13 -13.50
N SER A 46 -14.30 10.87 -12.59
CA SER A 46 -14.28 9.61 -11.82
C SER A 46 -15.56 9.39 -10.99
N VAL A 47 -16.29 10.45 -10.67
CA VAL A 47 -17.57 10.39 -9.97
C VAL A 47 -18.67 9.87 -10.90
N VAL A 48 -18.72 10.34 -12.15
CA VAL A 48 -19.70 9.88 -13.16
C VAL A 48 -19.46 8.42 -13.54
N LEU A 49 -18.20 8.01 -13.68
CA LEU A 49 -17.85 6.60 -13.94
C LEU A 49 -18.34 5.67 -12.84
N ARG A 50 -18.23 6.09 -11.58
CA ARG A 50 -18.71 5.30 -10.44
C ARG A 50 -20.23 5.13 -10.49
N ASN A 51 -20.98 6.21 -10.69
CA ASN A 51 -22.44 6.19 -10.73
C ASN A 51 -22.96 5.32 -11.88
N ASN A 52 -22.34 5.39 -13.06
CA ASN A 52 -22.73 4.58 -14.22
C ASN A 52 -22.46 3.09 -14.03
N LEU A 53 -21.40 2.72 -13.32
CA LEU A 53 -21.11 1.32 -12.99
C LEU A 53 -22.09 0.76 -11.95
N GLU A 54 -22.50 1.57 -10.97
CA GLU A 54 -23.49 1.18 -9.96
C GLU A 54 -24.88 1.00 -10.58
N THR A 55 -25.26 1.82 -11.58
CA THR A 55 -26.57 1.75 -12.26
C THR A 55 -26.67 0.56 -13.22
N GLN A 56 -25.56 0.13 -13.86
CA GLN A 56 -25.60 -1.02 -14.77
C GLN A 56 -25.65 -2.39 -14.06
N VAL A 57 -25.38 -2.44 -12.75
CA VAL A 57 -25.39 -3.69 -11.96
C VAL A 57 -26.79 -4.04 -11.43
N GLN A 58 -27.75 -3.12 -11.52
CA GLN A 58 -29.14 -3.37 -11.04
C GLN A 58 -30.02 -4.17 -12.00
N ASP A 59 -29.57 -4.44 -13.23
CA ASP A 59 -30.43 -5.06 -14.28
C ASP A 59 -30.03 -6.48 -14.72
N SER A 60 -29.32 -7.23 -13.90
CA SER A 60 -29.12 -8.67 -14.14
C SER A 60 -29.35 -9.47 -12.86
N SER A 61 -30.55 -10.06 -12.82
CA SER A 61 -31.00 -11.06 -11.86
C SER A 61 -30.04 -12.24 -11.75
N GLU A 62 -29.83 -12.64 -10.49
CA GLU A 62 -29.40 -13.96 -10.05
C GLU A 62 -27.96 -14.42 -10.41
N THR A 63 -27.03 -14.19 -9.51
CA THR A 63 -26.22 -15.26 -8.88
C THR A 63 -25.45 -14.71 -7.70
N GLN A 64 -25.44 -15.47 -6.63
CA GLN A 64 -24.99 -15.20 -5.27
C GLN A 64 -23.57 -14.65 -5.11
N THR A 65 -23.44 -13.69 -4.17
CA THR A 65 -22.31 -13.51 -3.27
C THR A 65 -20.92 -13.20 -3.86
N ASN A 66 -20.81 -12.10 -4.58
CA ASN A 66 -19.63 -11.26 -4.48
C ASN A 66 -20.10 -9.84 -4.19
N VAL A 67 -20.26 -9.51 -2.90
CA VAL A 67 -20.45 -8.12 -2.48
C VAL A 67 -19.24 -7.35 -3.00
N LYS A 68 -19.41 -6.59 -4.09
CA LYS A 68 -18.38 -5.70 -4.61
C LYS A 68 -18.12 -4.66 -3.52
N LYS A 69 -17.06 -4.86 -2.75
CA LYS A 69 -16.63 -3.89 -1.74
C LYS A 69 -16.27 -2.58 -2.42
N ALA A 70 -16.86 -1.50 -1.95
CA ALA A 70 -16.66 -0.16 -2.48
C ALA A 70 -15.40 0.50 -1.88
N ASP A 71 -14.93 1.57 -2.54
CA ASP A 71 -13.86 2.42 -2.01
C ASP A 71 -14.30 3.03 -0.65
N GLY A 72 -13.49 2.83 0.36
CA GLY A 72 -13.76 3.28 1.73
C GLY A 72 -14.52 2.29 2.62
N ASP A 73 -14.93 1.12 2.10
CA ASP A 73 -15.51 0.07 2.94
C ASP A 73 -14.55 -0.39 4.03
N GLN A 74 -15.04 -0.52 5.25
CA GLN A 74 -14.25 -1.04 6.36
C GLN A 74 -13.98 -2.54 6.16
N ILE A 75 -12.69 -2.92 6.10
CA ILE A 75 -12.22 -4.29 5.89
C ILE A 75 -11.66 -4.90 7.17
N LEU A 76 -10.99 -4.08 7.96
CA LEU A 76 -10.50 -4.40 9.30
C LEU A 76 -11.07 -3.37 10.27
N GLU A 77 -11.31 -3.78 11.51
CA GLU A 77 -11.60 -2.82 12.56
C GLU A 77 -10.44 -1.80 12.69
N GLU A 78 -10.75 -0.56 13.04
CA GLU A 78 -9.73 0.49 13.15
C GLU A 78 -8.65 0.11 14.17
N SER A 79 -9.03 -0.53 15.27
CA SER A 79 -8.12 -1.04 16.30
C SER A 79 -7.19 -2.15 15.78
N GLU A 80 -7.70 -3.07 14.97
CA GLU A 80 -6.90 -4.14 14.36
C GLU A 80 -5.90 -3.57 13.36
N ALA A 81 -6.35 -2.66 12.49
CA ALA A 81 -5.50 -1.98 11.53
C ALA A 81 -4.39 -1.17 12.22
N PHE A 82 -4.73 -0.48 13.31
CA PHE A 82 -3.78 0.27 14.11
C PHE A 82 -2.74 -0.63 14.77
N LEU A 83 -3.15 -1.72 15.42
CA LEU A 83 -2.24 -2.68 16.07
C LEU A 83 -1.30 -3.31 15.05
N ALA A 84 -1.82 -3.75 13.90
CA ALA A 84 -1.01 -4.28 12.81
C ALA A 84 -0.01 -3.23 12.30
N SER A 85 -0.46 -2.00 12.07
CA SER A 85 0.39 -0.88 11.64
C SER A 85 1.47 -0.55 12.67
N HIS A 86 1.12 -0.54 13.95
CA HIS A 86 2.06 -0.30 15.05
C HIS A 86 3.18 -1.36 15.08
N LEU A 87 2.83 -2.64 14.92
CA LEU A 87 3.81 -3.72 14.81
C LEU A 87 4.71 -3.55 13.57
N ILE A 88 4.13 -3.19 12.43
CA ILE A 88 4.85 -2.98 11.17
C ILE A 88 5.78 -1.76 11.27
N GLN A 89 5.43 -0.71 12.01
CA GLN A 89 6.33 0.40 12.31
C GLN A 89 7.60 -0.05 13.04
N GLY A 90 7.52 -1.12 13.83
CA GLY A 90 8.67 -1.74 14.48
C GLY A 90 9.78 -2.17 13.50
N VAL A 91 9.45 -2.52 12.26
CA VAL A 91 10.43 -2.86 11.21
C VAL A 91 11.33 -1.66 10.86
N VAL A 92 10.82 -0.45 11.00
CA VAL A 92 11.54 0.80 10.77
C VAL A 92 12.12 1.36 12.07
N SER A 93 11.33 1.38 13.15
CA SER A 93 11.69 2.03 14.42
C SER A 93 12.70 1.25 15.27
N HIS A 94 12.65 -0.09 15.22
CA HIS A 94 13.53 -0.93 16.04
C HIS A 94 14.99 -0.88 15.55
N PRO A 95 16.00 -0.86 16.44
CA PRO A 95 17.43 -0.82 16.04
C PRO A 95 17.87 -1.98 15.13
N ARG A 96 17.28 -3.16 15.30
CA ARG A 96 17.51 -4.36 14.48
C ARG A 96 16.50 -4.54 13.35
N GLY A 97 15.63 -3.53 13.10
CA GLY A 97 14.63 -3.58 12.05
C GLY A 97 15.24 -3.59 10.66
N THR A 98 14.70 -4.42 9.76
CA THR A 98 15.19 -4.56 8.38
C THR A 98 14.94 -3.32 7.52
N GLY A 99 13.97 -2.47 7.92
CA GLY A 99 13.59 -1.21 7.27
C GLY A 99 14.18 0.04 7.93
N ARG A 100 15.10 -0.08 8.87
CA ARG A 100 15.59 1.05 9.70
C ARG A 100 16.12 2.25 8.92
N ARG A 101 16.57 2.08 7.67
CA ARG A 101 16.99 3.19 6.80
C ARG A 101 15.88 4.19 6.53
N ALA A 102 14.61 3.74 6.57
CA ALA A 102 13.44 4.61 6.38
C ALA A 102 13.28 5.66 7.50
N LYS A 103 13.92 5.51 8.66
CA LYS A 103 14.00 6.56 9.70
C LYS A 103 14.54 7.90 9.17
N LYS A 104 15.31 7.88 8.07
CA LYS A 104 15.83 9.10 7.43
C LYS A 104 14.71 10.07 7.05
N LEU A 105 13.49 9.58 6.78
CA LEU A 105 12.33 10.42 6.45
C LEU A 105 11.81 11.27 7.63
N LYS A 106 12.22 10.96 8.87
CA LYS A 106 11.83 11.70 10.09
C LYS A 106 10.32 11.88 10.24
N ARG A 107 9.55 10.85 9.92
CA ARG A 107 8.09 10.80 10.05
C ARG A 107 7.64 9.37 10.35
N PRO A 108 6.41 9.18 10.84
CA PRO A 108 5.85 7.85 11.06
C PRO A 108 5.81 7.04 9.77
N ILE A 109 6.46 5.88 9.77
CA ILE A 109 6.53 4.97 8.63
C ILE A 109 6.29 3.55 9.12
N GLY A 110 5.33 2.87 8.52
CA GLY A 110 5.21 1.44 8.53
C GLY A 110 5.81 0.84 7.26
N GLY A 111 6.41 -0.34 7.34
CA GLY A 111 6.90 -0.98 6.13
C GLY A 111 7.52 -2.36 6.38
N LYS A 112 7.61 -3.15 5.30
CA LYS A 112 8.12 -4.52 5.35
C LYS A 112 9.02 -4.81 4.16
N THR A 113 10.17 -5.43 4.46
CA THR A 113 11.04 -6.03 3.45
C THR A 113 10.53 -7.42 3.09
N GLY A 114 10.68 -7.81 1.84
CA GLY A 114 10.54 -9.18 1.34
C GLY A 114 11.79 -9.59 0.56
N THR A 115 12.12 -10.87 0.62
CA THR A 115 13.19 -11.46 -0.17
C THR A 115 12.80 -12.90 -0.42
N THR A 116 12.73 -13.33 -1.68
CA THR A 116 12.46 -14.72 -2.03
C THR A 116 13.71 -15.58 -1.82
N ASN A 117 13.51 -16.90 -1.79
CA ASN A 117 14.61 -17.85 -1.76
C ASN A 117 15.56 -17.56 -2.94
N GLU A 118 16.86 -17.80 -2.74
CA GLU A 118 17.91 -17.57 -3.73
C GLU A 118 18.03 -16.09 -4.17
N GLN A 119 17.37 -15.17 -3.43
CA GLN A 119 17.43 -13.72 -3.70
C GLN A 119 16.97 -13.36 -5.13
N GLY A 120 15.97 -14.07 -5.66
CA GLY A 120 15.39 -13.80 -6.98
C GLY A 120 14.61 -12.49 -6.99
N ASP A 121 13.90 -12.19 -5.88
CA ASP A 121 13.09 -10.98 -5.73
C ASP A 121 13.43 -10.25 -4.45
N ALA A 122 13.56 -8.95 -4.54
CA ALA A 122 13.71 -8.03 -3.43
C ALA A 122 12.53 -7.07 -3.38
N TRP A 123 11.82 -7.04 -2.25
CA TRP A 123 10.62 -6.25 -2.05
C TRP A 123 10.77 -5.28 -0.90
N PHE A 124 10.19 -4.12 -1.05
CA PHE A 124 9.86 -3.25 0.07
C PHE A 124 8.51 -2.58 -0.17
N VAL A 125 7.57 -2.78 0.74
CA VAL A 125 6.32 -2.03 0.77
C VAL A 125 6.30 -1.21 2.05
N GLY A 126 6.06 0.07 1.93
CA GLY A 126 6.02 0.96 3.08
C GLY A 126 5.06 2.11 2.86
N TYR A 127 4.66 2.73 3.96
CA TYR A 127 3.63 3.76 3.97
C TYR A 127 3.84 4.77 5.10
N SER A 128 3.40 5.99 4.85
CA SER A 128 3.04 7.02 5.83
C SER A 128 1.51 7.10 5.90
N PRO A 129 0.92 7.89 6.82
CA PRO A 129 -0.54 8.03 6.88
C PRO A 129 -1.20 8.50 5.56
N ASN A 130 -0.45 9.15 4.68
CA ASN A 130 -0.98 9.76 3.45
C ASN A 130 -0.40 9.21 2.14
N LEU A 131 0.53 8.26 2.20
CA LEU A 131 1.14 7.71 0.99
C LEU A 131 1.61 6.27 1.20
N VAL A 132 1.23 5.38 0.31
CA VAL A 132 1.67 3.99 0.27
C VAL A 132 2.45 3.74 -1.01
N THR A 133 3.59 3.09 -0.90
CA THR A 133 4.46 2.79 -2.04
C THR A 133 5.04 1.39 -1.92
N GLY A 134 5.00 0.64 -3.00
CA GLY A 134 5.66 -0.64 -3.14
C GLY A 134 6.80 -0.56 -4.16
N VAL A 135 7.89 -1.25 -3.87
CA VAL A 135 9.03 -1.42 -4.79
C VAL A 135 9.38 -2.90 -4.87
N TRP A 136 9.49 -3.37 -6.09
CA TRP A 136 10.01 -4.68 -6.43
C TRP A 136 11.23 -4.54 -7.31
N VAL A 137 12.23 -5.34 -7.03
CA VAL A 137 13.45 -5.48 -7.84
C VAL A 137 13.63 -6.96 -8.10
N GLY A 138 13.72 -7.34 -9.36
CA GLY A 138 13.84 -8.73 -9.79
C GLY A 138 14.07 -8.84 -11.29
N PHE A 139 14.23 -10.06 -11.76
CA PHE A 139 14.29 -10.40 -13.18
C PHE A 139 13.02 -11.17 -13.57
N ASP A 140 12.60 -11.05 -14.82
CA ASP A 140 11.48 -11.85 -15.38
C ASP A 140 11.82 -13.35 -15.44
N SER A 141 13.09 -13.69 -15.45
CA SER A 141 13.61 -15.05 -15.36
C SER A 141 14.04 -15.35 -13.92
N LYS A 142 14.04 -16.64 -13.52
CA LYS A 142 14.48 -17.10 -12.20
C LYS A 142 16.01 -16.97 -12.04
N ILE A 143 16.51 -15.75 -12.05
CA ILE A 143 17.90 -15.40 -11.83
C ILE A 143 17.99 -14.61 -10.53
N GLY A 144 18.92 -15.00 -9.65
CA GLY A 144 19.17 -14.26 -8.40
C GLY A 144 19.78 -12.89 -8.66
N LEU A 145 19.39 -11.90 -7.86
CA LEU A 145 19.92 -10.53 -7.89
C LEU A 145 21.41 -10.45 -7.48
N GLY A 146 21.91 -11.51 -6.86
CA GLY A 146 23.27 -11.56 -6.35
C GLY A 146 23.31 -11.75 -4.83
N ARG A 147 24.47 -12.16 -4.33
CA ARG A 147 24.66 -12.49 -2.92
C ARG A 147 24.45 -11.27 -2.02
N GLY A 148 23.48 -11.37 -1.12
CA GLY A 148 23.15 -10.32 -0.15
C GLY A 148 22.20 -9.24 -0.68
N GLU A 149 21.71 -9.32 -1.90
CA GLU A 149 20.71 -8.41 -2.46
C GLU A 149 19.33 -8.77 -1.90
N THR A 150 18.97 -8.12 -0.79
CA THR A 150 17.71 -8.30 -0.07
C THR A 150 16.79 -7.10 -0.29
N GLY A 151 15.53 -7.23 0.11
CA GLY A 151 14.59 -6.10 0.09
C GLY A 151 15.10 -4.85 0.80
N GLY A 152 15.84 -5.02 1.91
CA GLY A 152 16.47 -3.91 2.65
C GLY A 152 17.68 -3.29 1.95
N ARG A 153 18.30 -3.97 0.98
CA ARG A 153 19.47 -3.48 0.22
C ARG A 153 19.15 -3.02 -1.18
N ALA A 154 18.28 -3.74 -1.89
CA ALA A 154 17.93 -3.44 -3.28
C ALA A 154 16.66 -2.57 -3.39
N ALA A 155 15.57 -2.93 -2.72
CA ALA A 155 14.28 -2.25 -2.89
C ALA A 155 14.11 -1.02 -1.97
N LEU A 156 14.51 -1.12 -0.69
CA LEU A 156 14.34 -0.03 0.28
C LEU A 156 15.05 1.28 -0.12
N PRO A 157 16.26 1.31 -0.70
CA PRO A 157 16.87 2.58 -1.13
C PRO A 157 16.06 3.31 -2.19
N ILE A 158 15.52 2.59 -3.17
CA ILE A 158 14.65 3.13 -4.25
C ILE A 158 13.37 3.69 -3.64
N TRP A 159 12.74 2.91 -2.75
CA TRP A 159 11.55 3.34 -2.02
C TRP A 159 11.81 4.61 -1.21
N LEU A 160 12.95 4.68 -0.52
CA LEU A 160 13.31 5.81 0.33
C LEU A 160 13.49 7.10 -0.47
N GLU A 161 14.19 7.04 -1.59
CA GLU A 161 14.42 8.18 -2.49
C GLU A 161 13.08 8.69 -3.07
N TYR A 162 12.23 7.78 -3.52
CA TYR A 162 10.89 8.13 -3.98
C TYR A 162 10.06 8.82 -2.90
N MET A 163 9.99 8.23 -1.69
CA MET A 163 9.20 8.78 -0.59
C MET A 163 9.75 10.11 -0.08
N GLU A 164 11.06 10.31 -0.07
CA GLU A 164 11.70 11.57 0.29
C GLU A 164 11.23 12.69 -0.66
N SER A 165 11.23 12.42 -1.95
CA SER A 165 10.75 13.36 -2.97
C SER A 165 9.23 13.58 -2.91
N ALA A 166 8.46 12.49 -2.86
CA ALA A 166 7.00 12.56 -2.90
C ALA A 166 6.39 13.23 -1.65
N LEU A 167 7.05 13.11 -0.50
CA LEU A 167 6.56 13.67 0.77
C LEU A 167 7.20 15.02 1.13
N GLN A 168 8.04 15.59 0.28
CA GLN A 168 8.79 16.82 0.58
C GLN A 168 7.88 17.98 0.99
N ASN A 169 6.74 18.15 0.32
CA ASN A 169 5.78 19.24 0.57
C ASN A 169 4.55 18.78 1.35
N HIS A 170 4.58 17.58 1.93
CA HIS A 170 3.47 17.08 2.73
C HIS A 170 3.76 17.23 4.22
N PRO A 171 2.75 17.59 5.03
CA PRO A 171 2.91 17.66 6.48
C PRO A 171 3.30 16.30 7.06
N VAL A 172 4.00 16.31 8.17
CA VAL A 172 4.24 15.12 8.96
C VAL A 172 2.97 14.81 9.72
N LEU A 173 2.37 13.65 9.42
CA LEU A 173 1.15 13.16 10.06
C LEU A 173 1.47 11.95 10.92
N GLU A 174 0.76 11.83 12.05
CA GLU A 174 0.75 10.64 12.88
C GLU A 174 -0.34 9.67 12.41
N PHE A 175 -0.16 8.37 12.67
CA PHE A 175 -1.24 7.41 12.48
C PHE A 175 -2.32 7.66 13.53
N PRO A 176 -3.59 7.81 13.13
CA PRO A 176 -4.66 8.06 14.08
C PRO A 176 -4.81 6.89 15.05
N VAL A 177 -4.90 7.20 16.34
CA VAL A 177 -5.13 6.21 17.40
C VAL A 177 -6.64 6.06 17.57
N PRO A 178 -7.22 4.87 17.32
CA PRO A 178 -8.65 4.66 17.46
C PRO A 178 -9.06 4.56 18.93
N GLU A 179 -10.36 4.67 19.18
CA GLU A 179 -10.93 4.43 20.51
C GLU A 179 -10.61 3.01 21.01
N GLY A 180 -10.43 2.87 22.31
CA GLY A 180 -10.12 1.57 22.94
C GLY A 180 -8.67 1.14 22.88
N ILE A 181 -7.79 1.92 22.27
CA ILE A 181 -6.32 1.68 22.33
C ILE A 181 -5.72 2.48 23.47
N PHE A 182 -5.01 1.79 24.35
CA PHE A 182 -4.29 2.38 25.47
C PHE A 182 -2.82 2.01 25.37
N PHE A 183 -1.95 2.98 25.62
CA PHE A 183 -0.51 2.76 25.71
C PHE A 183 -0.13 2.48 27.16
N ALA A 184 0.62 1.41 27.40
CA ALA A 184 1.14 1.03 28.72
C ALA A 184 2.60 1.50 28.89
#